data_d8263353d0fc6c69d98d86b7db8334a7
#
_entry.id   d8263353d0fc6c69d98d86b7db8334a7
#
_cell.length_a   1.000
_cell.length_b   1.000
_cell.length_c   1.000
_cell.angle_alpha   90.00
_cell.angle_beta   90.00
_cell.angle_gamma   90.00
#
_symmetry.space_group_name_H-M   'P 1'
#
loop_
_entity.id
_entity.type
_entity.pdbx_description
1 polymer ?
#
loop_
_entity_poly.entity_id
_entity_poly.type
_entity_poly.pdbx_seq_one_letter_code
_entity_poly.pdbx_strand_id
1 'polypeptide(L)' 'MENHILTNEFPEFSEKISDLKQIDNHFKKLFNDYDEVNGKIKHYEAGEQNHTTDEFLTELRKIRLHLKDEIYEYLKTQP' A
#
# COMPACT_ATOMS: atom_id res chain seq x y z
N MET A 1 -8.87 -0.87 -12.42
CA MET A 1 -8.44 -0.33 -12.08
C MET A 1 -7.88 -0.41 -10.87
N GLU A 2 -7.53 0.24 -10.11
CA GLU A 2 -6.82 0.12 -9.14
C GLU A 2 -7.12 -0.69 -8.21
N ASN A 3 -6.63 -1.47 -7.76
CA ASN A 3 -7.06 -2.42 -7.00
C ASN A 3 -6.42 -2.56 -5.73
N HIS A 4 -5.43 -1.78 -5.39
CA HIS A 4 -4.69 -1.92 -4.15
C HIS A 4 -4.94 -0.76 -3.22
N ILE A 5 -6.18 -0.30 -3.19
CA ILE A 5 -6.60 0.67 -2.20
C ILE A 5 -6.85 -0.10 -0.91
N LEU A 6 -6.33 0.37 0.20
CA LEU A 6 -6.38 -0.39 1.45
C LEU A 6 -7.79 -0.77 1.89
N THR A 7 -8.76 0.11 1.68
CA THR A 7 -10.12 -0.23 2.08
C THR A 7 -10.69 -1.36 1.23
N ASN A 8 -10.15 -1.56 0.03
CA ASN A 8 -10.57 -2.68 -0.79
C ASN A 8 -9.84 -3.95 -0.39
N GLU A 9 -8.58 -3.81 0.06
CA GLU A 9 -7.82 -4.97 0.48
C GLU A 9 -8.31 -5.48 1.83
N PHE A 10 -8.72 -4.56 2.71
CA PHE A 10 -9.15 -4.93 4.04
C PHE A 10 -10.50 -4.28 4.35
N PRO A 11 -11.56 -4.72 3.67
CA PRO A 11 -12.86 -4.06 3.87
C PRO A 11 -13.39 -4.15 5.29
N GLU A 12 -12.99 -5.18 6.02
CA GLU A 12 -13.44 -5.30 7.40
C GLU A 12 -12.81 -4.25 8.30
N PHE A 13 -11.76 -3.56 7.84
CA PHE A 13 -11.11 -2.53 8.63
C PHE A 13 -11.36 -1.14 8.07
N SER A 14 -12.34 -0.96 7.18
CA SER A 14 -12.47 0.32 6.49
C SER A 14 -12.69 1.49 7.45
N GLU A 15 -13.48 1.31 8.49
CA GLU A 15 -13.69 2.39 9.44
C GLU A 15 -12.43 2.67 10.26
N LYS A 16 -11.76 1.61 10.66
CA LYS A 16 -10.53 1.75 11.43
C LYS A 16 -9.46 2.47 10.61
N ILE A 17 -9.36 2.13 9.34
CA ILE A 17 -8.40 2.78 8.45
C ILE A 17 -8.70 4.26 8.36
N SER A 18 -9.96 4.60 8.19
CA SER A 18 -10.36 6.00 8.07
C SER A 18 -10.01 6.78 9.33
N ASP A 19 -10.30 6.18 10.49
CA ASP A 19 -10.02 6.84 11.76
C ASP A 19 -8.52 7.01 11.99
N LEU A 20 -7.76 5.97 11.75
CA LEU A 20 -6.32 6.02 12.00
C LEU A 20 -5.61 6.99 11.09
N LYS A 21 -6.09 7.15 9.87
CA LYS A 21 -5.48 8.11 8.95
C LYS A 21 -5.57 9.54 9.50
N GLN A 22 -6.52 9.79 10.36
CA GLN A 22 -6.70 11.13 10.89
C GLN A 22 -5.98 11.35 12.21
N ILE A 23 -5.82 10.31 13.02
CA ILE A 23 -5.31 10.51 14.36
C ILE A 23 -3.98 9.84 14.65
N ASP A 24 -3.51 8.96 13.78
CA ASP A 24 -2.31 8.18 14.07
C ASP A 24 -1.22 8.47 13.04
N ASN A 25 -0.20 9.17 13.43
CA ASN A 25 0.88 9.55 12.51
C ASN A 25 1.65 8.37 11.98
N HIS A 26 1.82 7.33 12.79
CA HIS A 26 2.52 6.14 12.34
C HIS A 26 1.74 5.44 11.23
N PHE A 27 0.45 5.30 11.44
CA PHE A 27 -0.40 4.67 10.43
C PHE A 27 -0.45 5.52 9.16
N LYS A 28 -0.51 6.84 9.33
CA LYS A 28 -0.55 7.73 8.18
C LYS A 28 0.70 7.54 7.33
N LYS A 29 1.85 7.38 7.96
CA LYS A 29 3.08 7.16 7.22
C LYS A 29 3.05 5.83 6.48
N LEU A 30 2.59 4.77 7.14
CA LEU A 30 2.48 3.47 6.48
C LEU A 30 1.52 3.54 5.30
N PHE A 31 0.41 4.24 5.48
CA PHE A 31 -0.58 4.37 4.42
C PHE A 31 0.01 5.13 3.23
N ASN A 32 0.71 6.21 3.50
CA ASN A 32 1.30 7.01 2.43
C ASN A 32 2.38 6.24 1.70
N ASP A 33 3.20 5.48 2.41
CA ASP A 33 4.24 4.68 1.79
C ASP A 33 3.62 3.62 0.88
N TYR A 34 2.57 2.99 1.34
CA TYR A 34 1.89 1.97 0.56
C TYR A 34 1.30 2.57 -0.72
N ASP A 35 0.68 3.73 -0.58
CA ASP A 35 0.07 4.41 -1.70
C ASP A 35 1.12 4.83 -2.73
N GLU A 36 2.26 5.30 -2.25
CA GLU A 36 3.34 5.71 -3.14
C GLU A 36 3.89 4.53 -3.92
N VAL A 37 4.10 3.40 -3.26
CA VAL A 37 4.61 2.22 -3.94
C VAL A 37 3.61 1.71 -4.96
N ASN A 38 2.32 1.72 -4.62
CA ASN A 38 1.31 1.33 -5.58
C ASN A 38 1.32 2.23 -6.81
N GLY A 39 1.50 3.52 -6.60
CA GLY A 39 1.57 4.45 -7.71
C GLY A 39 2.74 4.16 -8.63
N LYS A 40 3.89 3.82 -8.04
CA LYS A 40 5.06 3.50 -8.83
C LYS A 40 4.85 2.22 -9.63
N ILE A 41 4.30 1.19 -8.99
CA ILE A 41 4.06 -0.07 -9.68
C ILE A 41 3.10 0.15 -10.84
N LYS A 42 2.03 0.88 -10.60
CA LYS A 42 1.06 1.14 -11.62
C LYS A 42 1.67 1.89 -12.79
N HIS A 43 2.50 2.86 -12.49
CA HIS A 43 3.16 3.66 -13.51
C HIS A 43 4.04 2.78 -14.39
N TYR A 44 4.85 1.91 -13.79
CA TYR A 44 5.75 1.08 -14.56
C TYR A 44 5.03 -0.06 -15.27
N GLU A 45 3.95 -0.57 -14.67
CA GLU A 45 3.19 -1.63 -15.32
C GLU A 45 2.43 -1.11 -16.54
N ALA A 46 2.22 0.19 -16.61
CA ALA A 46 1.54 0.76 -17.76
C ALA A 46 2.36 0.63 -19.03
N GLY A 47 3.65 0.34 -18.87
CA GLY A 47 4.45 0.05 -20.05
C GLY A 47 4.90 1.25 -20.83
N GLU A 48 4.66 2.45 -20.32
CA GLU A 48 5.06 3.59 -21.06
C GLU A 48 6.50 3.83 -20.93
N GLN A 49 7.14 3.39 -19.85
CA GLN A 49 8.53 3.60 -19.65
C GLN A 49 9.21 2.30 -19.89
N ASN A 50 10.07 2.24 -20.81
CA ASN A 50 10.75 1.00 -21.10
C ASN A 50 12.02 0.86 -20.32
N HIS A 51 12.20 1.66 -19.30
CA HIS A 51 13.43 1.61 -18.55
C HIS A 51 13.36 0.70 -17.35
N THR A 52 12.17 0.20 -17.03
CA THR A 52 12.00 -0.63 -15.86
C THR A 52 12.27 -2.08 -16.17
N THR A 53 13.07 -2.72 -15.35
CA THR A 53 13.35 -4.14 -15.51
C THR A 53 12.37 -4.93 -14.68
N ASP A 54 12.26 -6.23 -14.99
CA ASP A 54 11.43 -7.12 -14.19
C ASP A 54 11.93 -7.18 -12.76
N GLU A 55 13.24 -7.08 -12.58
CA GLU A 55 13.81 -7.10 -11.25
C GLU A 55 13.34 -5.93 -10.42
N PHE A 56 13.31 -4.75 -11.03
CA PHE A 56 12.88 -3.55 -10.32
C PHE A 56 11.40 -3.66 -9.93
N LEU A 57 10.56 -4.13 -10.85
CA LEU A 57 9.15 -4.32 -10.54
C LEU A 57 8.95 -5.35 -9.45
N THR A 58 9.74 -6.43 -9.50
CA THR A 58 9.66 -7.46 -8.47
C THR A 58 9.99 -6.88 -7.10
N GLU A 59 11.01 -6.03 -7.05
CA GLU A 59 11.37 -5.40 -5.79
C GLU A 59 10.24 -4.51 -5.26
N LEU A 60 9.63 -3.74 -6.15
CA LEU A 60 8.52 -2.89 -5.74
C LEU A 60 7.35 -3.71 -5.22
N ARG A 61 7.08 -4.83 -5.86
CA ARG A 61 5.98 -5.70 -5.42
C ARG A 61 6.29 -6.33 -4.07
N LYS A 62 7.54 -6.65 -3.81
CA LYS A 62 7.94 -7.16 -2.50
C LYS A 62 7.76 -6.10 -1.43
N ILE A 63 8.13 -4.87 -1.74
CA ILE A 63 7.94 -3.78 -0.80
C ILE A 63 6.46 -3.58 -0.52
N ARG A 64 5.63 -3.65 -1.56
CA ARG A 64 4.20 -3.50 -1.40
C ARG A 64 3.63 -4.56 -0.48
N LEU A 65 4.06 -5.80 -0.67
CA LEU A 65 3.58 -6.90 0.16
C LEU A 65 4.01 -6.70 1.61
N HIS A 66 5.24 -6.28 1.80
CA HIS A 66 5.76 -6.04 3.14
C HIS A 66 4.96 -4.94 3.85
N LEU A 67 4.69 -3.84 3.13
CA LEU A 67 3.92 -2.75 3.70
C LEU A 67 2.49 -3.19 4.01
N LYS A 68 1.91 -3.98 3.13
CA LYS A 68 0.56 -4.48 3.35
C LYS A 68 0.51 -5.34 4.60
N ASP A 69 1.51 -6.19 4.78
CA ASP A 69 1.57 -7.04 5.96
C ASP A 69 1.74 -6.20 7.22
N GLU A 70 2.59 -5.20 7.17
CA GLU A 70 2.79 -4.31 8.31
C GLU A 70 1.51 -3.59 8.67
N ILE A 71 0.81 -3.09 7.67
CA ILE A 71 -0.44 -2.39 7.89
C ILE A 71 -1.47 -3.33 8.51
N TYR A 72 -1.54 -4.54 7.99
CA TYR A 72 -2.49 -5.52 8.50
C TYR A 72 -2.21 -5.84 9.97
N GLU A 73 -0.95 -6.09 10.30
CA GLU A 73 -0.58 -6.38 11.67
C GLU A 73 -0.88 -5.21 12.59
N TYR A 74 -0.63 -4.01 12.11
CA TYR A 74 -0.91 -2.82 12.89
C TYR A 74 -2.40 -2.70 13.16
N LEU A 75 -3.22 -2.93 12.14
CA LEU A 75 -4.67 -2.86 12.28
C LEU A 75 -5.19 -3.88 13.28
N LYS A 76 -4.60 -5.06 13.28
CA LYS A 76 -5.03 -6.12 14.18
C LYS A 76 -4.76 -5.78 15.63
N THR A 77 -3.75 -4.96 15.89
CA THR A 77 -3.38 -4.65 17.27
C THR A 77 -4.09 -3.43 17.82
N GLN A 78 -4.85 -2.72 16.99
CA GLN A 78 -5.58 -1.56 17.48
C GLN A 78 -6.88 -1.98 18.13
N PRO A 79 -7.28 -1.31 19.22
CA PRO A 79 -8.52 -1.67 19.89
C PRO A 79 -9.76 -1.37 19.06
#